data_65ab8470f9668cfe0d5c194fac53ee81
#
_entry.id   65ab8470f9668cfe0d5c194fac53ee81
#
_cell.length_a   1.000
_cell.length_b   1.000
_cell.length_c   1.000
_cell.angle_alpha   90.00
_cell.angle_beta   90.00
_cell.angle_gamma   90.00
#
_symmetry.space_group_name_H-M   'P 1'
#
loop_
_entity.id
_entity.type
_entity.pdbx_description
1 polymer ?
#
loop_
_entity_poly.entity_id
_entity_poly.type
_entity_poly.pdbx_seq_one_letter_code
_entity_poly.pdbx_strand_id
1 'polypeptide(L)'
;MTRPDHETGTDRLAEVAEGLNADIIVNVQGDEPLIMPEMIDQAIQPFLDEPTLKMGTLKTRIRCLHDFLSPNVVKVVTDKADNALYFSRSPLPFFRDKWQDLKDDSFSSGKLLCYKHVGLYVYRRDFLIAFAGMAPTFLEISEKLEQLRALENGVSIRVVGTEFESIGVDTPDDLVKARGLFKNQYI
;
A
#
# COMPACT_ATOMS: atom_id res chain seq x y z
N MET A 1 -9.66 -23.40 8.41
CA MET A 1 -10.50 -22.26 7.96
C MET A 1 -10.62 -21.29 9.12
N THR A 2 -10.56 -19.98 8.86
CA THR A 2 -10.75 -18.92 9.87
C THR A 2 -12.23 -18.75 10.21
N ARG A 3 -12.53 -18.07 11.33
CA ARG A 3 -13.88 -17.74 11.73
C ARG A 3 -14.61 -16.90 10.66
N PRO A 4 -15.92 -17.02 10.48
CA PRO A 4 -16.68 -16.29 9.46
C PRO A 4 -17.01 -14.85 9.85
N ASP A 5 -16.87 -14.46 11.12
CA ASP A 5 -17.32 -13.23 11.75
C ASP A 5 -16.27 -12.11 11.81
N HIS A 6 -15.16 -12.23 11.07
CA HIS A 6 -14.16 -11.17 10.97
C HIS A 6 -14.71 -9.97 10.21
N GLU A 7 -14.52 -8.77 10.78
CA GLU A 7 -14.94 -7.51 10.18
C GLU A 7 -14.00 -7.08 9.04
N THR A 8 -12.69 -7.40 9.18
CA THR A 8 -11.67 -7.01 8.20
C THR A 8 -10.79 -8.18 7.76
N GLY A 9 -10.07 -7.99 6.65
CA GLY A 9 -9.03 -8.93 6.20
C GLY A 9 -7.87 -9.02 7.19
N THR A 10 -7.55 -7.94 7.89
CA THR A 10 -6.49 -7.86 8.89
C THR A 10 -6.84 -8.67 10.15
N ASP A 11 -8.10 -8.67 10.60
CA ASP A 11 -8.55 -9.51 11.71
C ASP A 11 -8.39 -10.99 11.39
N ARG A 12 -8.76 -11.37 10.16
CA ARG A 12 -8.58 -12.72 9.65
C ARG A 12 -7.12 -13.14 9.58
N LEU A 13 -6.25 -12.22 9.12
CA LEU A 13 -4.82 -12.45 9.04
C LEU A 13 -4.21 -12.62 10.45
N ALA A 14 -4.65 -11.82 11.42
CA ALA A 14 -4.21 -11.92 12.80
C ALA A 14 -4.55 -13.28 13.42
N GLU A 15 -5.78 -13.80 13.21
CA GLU A 15 -6.16 -15.15 13.66
C GLU A 15 -5.21 -16.22 13.08
N VAL A 16 -4.87 -16.12 11.80
CA VAL A 16 -3.92 -17.04 11.17
C VAL A 16 -2.53 -16.91 11.79
N ALA A 17 -2.09 -15.66 12.00
CA ALA A 17 -0.77 -15.35 12.54
C ALA A 17 -0.57 -15.84 13.97
N GLU A 18 -1.63 -15.90 14.80
CA GLU A 18 -1.57 -16.48 16.15
C GLU A 18 -1.07 -17.93 16.15
N GLY A 19 -1.46 -18.71 15.13
CA GLY A 19 -1.08 -20.11 14.99
C GLY A 19 0.25 -20.37 14.29
N LEU A 20 0.94 -19.30 13.81
CA LEU A 20 2.18 -19.42 13.04
C LEU A 20 3.40 -19.16 13.92
N ASN A 21 4.45 -19.96 13.73
CA ASN A 21 5.78 -19.71 14.28
C ASN A 21 6.61 -18.91 13.24
N ALA A 22 6.28 -17.63 13.07
CA ALA A 22 6.93 -16.73 12.13
C ALA A 22 7.07 -15.35 12.75
N ASP A 23 8.19 -14.68 12.53
CA ASP A 23 8.46 -13.32 13.06
C ASP A 23 7.87 -12.24 12.16
N ILE A 24 7.77 -12.52 10.85
CA ILE A 24 7.33 -11.59 9.82
C ILE A 24 6.14 -12.20 9.09
N ILE A 25 5.09 -11.43 8.92
CA ILE A 25 3.89 -11.80 8.16
C ILE A 25 3.76 -10.85 6.97
N VAL A 26 3.61 -11.42 5.78
CA VAL A 26 3.34 -10.66 4.55
C VAL A 26 1.88 -10.87 4.16
N ASN A 27 1.17 -9.78 4.01
CA ASN A 27 -0.21 -9.75 3.54
C ASN A 27 -0.23 -9.31 2.07
N VAL A 28 -0.50 -10.23 1.17
CA VAL A 28 -0.77 -9.95 -0.24
C VAL A 28 -2.28 -9.93 -0.42
N GLN A 29 -2.80 -8.80 -0.86
CA GLN A 29 -4.24 -8.62 -1.07
C GLN A 29 -4.72 -9.46 -2.26
N GLY A 30 -5.91 -10.05 -2.14
CA GLY A 30 -6.47 -10.91 -3.20
C GLY A 30 -6.88 -10.16 -4.48
N ASP A 31 -7.01 -8.86 -4.40
CA ASP A 31 -7.28 -7.92 -5.50
C ASP A 31 -6.03 -7.40 -6.20
N GLU A 32 -4.84 -7.83 -5.78
CA GLU A 32 -3.54 -7.48 -6.37
C GLU A 32 -2.92 -8.68 -7.14
N PRO A 33 -3.53 -9.13 -8.24
CA PRO A 33 -3.14 -10.39 -8.91
C PRO A 33 -1.78 -10.31 -9.63
N LEU A 34 -1.21 -9.12 -9.78
CA LEU A 34 0.05 -8.88 -10.50
C LEU A 34 1.22 -8.53 -9.56
N ILE A 35 1.11 -8.86 -8.27
CA ILE A 35 2.25 -8.74 -7.34
C ILE A 35 3.38 -9.68 -7.81
N MET A 36 4.53 -9.08 -8.10
CA MET A 36 5.73 -9.81 -8.47
C MET A 36 6.45 -10.32 -7.21
N PRO A 37 7.07 -11.51 -7.25
CA PRO A 37 7.84 -12.05 -6.11
C PRO A 37 8.89 -11.06 -5.60
N GLU A 38 9.55 -10.34 -6.49
CA GLU A 38 10.55 -9.33 -6.17
C GLU A 38 9.99 -8.18 -5.31
N MET A 39 8.71 -7.84 -5.49
CA MET A 39 8.04 -6.83 -4.64
C MET A 39 7.90 -7.31 -3.21
N ILE A 40 7.65 -8.62 -3.01
CA ILE A 40 7.58 -9.24 -1.69
C ILE A 40 8.94 -9.17 -1.02
N ASP A 41 10.01 -9.57 -1.74
CA ASP A 41 11.38 -9.53 -1.24
C ASP A 41 11.80 -8.10 -0.88
N GLN A 42 11.50 -7.12 -1.74
CA GLN A 42 11.76 -5.70 -1.47
C GLN A 42 11.06 -5.21 -0.20
N ALA A 43 9.80 -5.61 0.01
CA ALA A 43 9.03 -5.20 1.18
C ALA A 43 9.55 -5.82 2.49
N ILE A 44 10.09 -7.03 2.43
CA ILE A 44 10.63 -7.75 3.61
C ILE A 44 12.01 -7.23 3.99
N GLN A 45 12.84 -6.84 3.02
CA GLN A 45 14.26 -6.52 3.27
C GLN A 45 14.48 -5.55 4.45
N PRO A 46 13.75 -4.43 4.60
CA PRO A 46 13.94 -3.53 5.74
C PRO A 46 13.69 -4.19 7.10
N PHE A 47 12.83 -5.20 7.16
CA PHE A 47 12.56 -5.93 8.42
C PHE A 47 13.68 -6.86 8.83
N LEU A 48 14.50 -7.31 7.89
CA LEU A 48 15.70 -8.09 8.17
C LEU A 48 16.82 -7.19 8.73
N ASP A 49 16.91 -5.97 8.20
CA ASP A 49 17.94 -5.01 8.56
C ASP A 49 17.60 -4.23 9.86
N GLU A 50 16.32 -3.99 10.12
CA GLU A 50 15.84 -3.19 11.25
C GLU A 50 14.77 -3.94 12.06
N PRO A 51 15.16 -4.65 13.13
CA PRO A 51 14.23 -5.46 13.94
C PRO A 51 13.11 -4.67 14.64
N THR A 52 13.28 -3.36 14.78
CA THR A 52 12.31 -2.46 15.44
C THR A 52 11.14 -2.05 14.55
N LEU A 53 11.24 -2.26 13.23
CA LEU A 53 10.14 -2.01 12.30
C LEU A 53 8.95 -2.90 12.63
N LYS A 54 7.77 -2.29 12.70
CA LYS A 54 6.51 -2.97 13.03
C LYS A 54 5.64 -3.21 11.82
N MET A 55 5.60 -2.24 10.89
CA MET A 55 4.75 -2.26 9.71
C MET A 55 5.48 -1.67 8.51
N GLY A 56 5.28 -2.26 7.35
CA GLY A 56 5.84 -1.80 6.08
C GLY A 56 4.88 -2.05 4.91
N THR A 57 5.10 -1.30 3.83
CA THR A 57 4.36 -1.41 2.58
C THR A 57 5.22 -0.92 1.42
N LEU A 58 4.64 -0.89 0.22
CA LEU A 58 5.31 -0.44 -0.99
C LEU A 58 4.68 0.84 -1.56
N LYS A 59 5.48 1.56 -2.33
CA LYS A 59 5.03 2.66 -3.20
C LYS A 59 5.60 2.48 -4.60
N THR A 60 4.82 2.84 -5.61
CA THR A 60 5.32 2.98 -6.98
C THR A 60 4.97 4.35 -7.53
N ARG A 61 5.70 4.77 -8.56
CA ARG A 61 5.55 6.12 -9.12
C ARG A 61 4.26 6.27 -9.90
N ILE A 62 3.53 7.37 -9.70
CA ILE A 62 2.41 7.76 -10.54
C ILE A 62 2.99 8.37 -11.84
N ARG A 63 2.51 7.90 -13.00
CA ARG A 63 3.02 8.27 -14.32
C ARG A 63 2.01 9.04 -15.17
N CYS A 64 0.75 9.19 -14.72
CA CYS A 64 -0.29 9.90 -15.46
C CYS A 64 -1.17 10.74 -14.51
N LEU A 65 -1.80 11.77 -15.08
CA LEU A 65 -2.70 12.67 -14.37
C LEU A 65 -3.95 11.95 -13.86
N HIS A 66 -4.47 10.99 -14.63
CA HIS A 66 -5.64 10.21 -14.25
C HIS A 66 -5.44 9.52 -12.89
N ASP A 67 -4.33 8.78 -12.72
CA ASP A 67 -4.04 8.08 -11.46
C ASP A 67 -3.82 9.06 -10.30
N PHE A 68 -3.18 10.21 -10.58
CA PHE A 68 -2.96 11.23 -9.57
C PHE A 68 -4.27 11.80 -9.01
N LEU A 69 -5.27 12.03 -9.88
CA LEU A 69 -6.56 12.61 -9.49
C LEU A 69 -7.57 11.57 -9.01
N SER A 70 -7.40 10.30 -9.37
CA SER A 70 -8.35 9.23 -9.03
C SER A 70 -8.39 8.97 -7.52
N PRO A 71 -9.56 9.00 -6.86
CA PRO A 71 -9.70 8.64 -5.45
C PRO A 71 -9.53 7.13 -5.19
N ASN A 72 -9.59 6.30 -6.23
CA ASN A 72 -9.34 4.86 -6.13
C ASN A 72 -7.83 4.54 -6.05
N VAL A 73 -7.00 5.42 -6.55
CA VAL A 73 -5.55 5.34 -6.42
C VAL A 73 -5.12 6.05 -5.14
N VAL A 74 -4.68 5.32 -4.14
CA VAL A 74 -4.22 5.89 -2.86
C VAL A 74 -2.83 6.49 -3.04
N LYS A 75 -2.68 7.79 -2.74
CA LYS A 75 -1.39 8.48 -2.74
C LYS A 75 -0.69 8.29 -1.41
N VAL A 76 0.64 8.28 -1.44
CA VAL A 76 1.48 8.23 -0.23
C VAL A 76 2.60 9.25 -0.33
N VAL A 77 2.85 9.95 0.76
CA VAL A 77 4.01 10.82 0.95
C VAL A 77 4.87 10.29 2.08
N THR A 78 6.19 10.36 1.91
CA THR A 78 7.15 9.81 2.86
C THR A 78 8.15 10.87 3.30
N ASP A 79 8.77 10.65 4.45
CA ASP A 79 9.95 11.39 4.88
C ASP A 79 11.21 10.92 4.12
N LYS A 80 12.36 11.50 4.47
CA LYS A 80 13.66 11.16 3.86
C LYS A 80 14.19 9.78 4.22
N ALA A 81 13.63 9.16 5.25
CA ALA A 81 13.96 7.81 5.69
C ALA A 81 12.94 6.77 5.16
N ASP A 82 12.13 7.18 4.19
CA ASP A 82 11.04 6.37 3.61
C ASP A 82 10.00 5.86 4.62
N ASN A 83 9.75 6.63 5.69
CA ASN A 83 8.60 6.38 6.54
C ASN A 83 7.40 7.20 6.03
N ALA A 84 6.22 6.61 6.07
CA ALA A 84 5.00 7.28 5.67
C ALA A 84 4.72 8.51 6.55
N LEU A 85 4.48 9.65 5.89
CA LEU A 85 3.94 10.84 6.52
C LEU A 85 2.42 10.82 6.48
N TYR A 86 1.84 10.39 5.36
CA TYR A 86 0.39 10.26 5.19
C TYR A 86 0.03 9.42 3.97
N PHE A 87 -1.15 8.79 4.03
CA PHE A 87 -1.84 8.15 2.91
C PHE A 87 -3.16 8.88 2.67
N SER A 88 -3.52 9.12 1.41
CA SER A 88 -4.78 9.77 1.09
C SER A 88 -5.32 9.37 -0.29
N ARG A 89 -6.64 9.37 -0.38
CA ARG A 89 -7.35 9.30 -1.67
C ARG A 89 -7.28 10.62 -2.43
N SER A 90 -7.06 11.74 -1.73
CA SER A 90 -6.82 13.04 -2.33
C SER A 90 -5.46 13.10 -3.05
N PRO A 91 -5.31 13.96 -4.08
CA PRO A 91 -4.02 14.18 -4.72
C PRO A 91 -2.96 14.68 -3.73
N LEU A 92 -1.86 13.97 -3.59
CA LEU A 92 -0.70 14.32 -2.75
C LEU A 92 0.61 14.10 -3.52
N PRO A 93 1.60 15.02 -3.36
CA PRO A 93 1.52 16.33 -2.71
C PRO A 93 0.69 17.33 -3.55
N PHE A 94 0.26 18.42 -2.94
CA PHE A 94 -0.38 19.51 -3.69
C PHE A 94 0.71 20.35 -4.40
N PHE A 95 0.70 20.33 -5.72
CA PHE A 95 1.66 21.07 -6.54
C PHE A 95 1.20 22.51 -6.76
N ARG A 96 1.33 23.38 -5.75
CA ARG A 96 0.78 24.73 -5.71
C ARG A 96 1.00 25.52 -7.01
N ASP A 97 2.23 25.60 -7.49
CA ASP A 97 2.59 26.44 -8.63
C ASP A 97 2.32 25.78 -10.00
N LYS A 98 1.91 24.51 -10.01
CA LYS A 98 1.67 23.73 -11.22
C LYS A 98 0.25 23.18 -11.34
N TRP A 99 -0.58 23.43 -10.35
CA TRP A 99 -1.91 22.81 -10.25
C TRP A 99 -2.79 23.04 -11.46
N GLN A 100 -2.79 24.28 -12.00
CA GLN A 100 -3.60 24.68 -13.17
C GLN A 100 -3.07 24.10 -14.50
N ASP A 101 -1.78 23.72 -14.53
CA ASP A 101 -1.07 23.26 -15.72
C ASP A 101 -0.75 21.77 -15.69
N LEU A 102 -1.37 21.01 -14.79
CA LEU A 102 -1.14 19.56 -14.68
C LEU A 102 -1.55 18.82 -15.97
N LYS A 103 -0.61 18.05 -16.53
CA LYS A 103 -0.79 17.23 -17.73
C LYS A 103 -0.06 15.90 -17.56
N ASP A 104 -0.37 14.92 -18.37
CA ASP A 104 0.30 13.61 -18.33
C ASP A 104 1.83 13.73 -18.50
N ASP A 105 2.30 14.61 -19.38
CA ASP A 105 3.74 14.87 -19.57
C ASP A 105 4.45 15.34 -18.29
N SER A 106 3.73 15.95 -17.35
CA SER A 106 4.29 16.40 -16.07
C SER A 106 4.70 15.21 -15.20
N PHE A 107 3.97 14.10 -15.29
CA PHE A 107 4.19 12.88 -14.51
C PHE A 107 5.11 11.90 -15.24
N SER A 108 4.88 11.65 -16.52
CA SER A 108 5.67 10.71 -17.33
C SER A 108 7.13 11.15 -17.49
N SER A 109 7.38 12.46 -17.67
CA SER A 109 8.74 13.03 -17.80
C SER A 109 9.53 13.09 -16.49
N GLY A 110 8.88 12.88 -15.34
CA GLY A 110 9.53 12.98 -14.03
C GLY A 110 9.68 14.39 -13.47
N LYS A 111 9.08 15.38 -14.09
CA LYS A 111 9.07 16.77 -13.56
C LYS A 111 8.32 16.88 -12.25
N LEU A 112 7.26 16.08 -12.08
CA LEU A 112 6.51 15.95 -10.83
C LEU A 112 6.66 14.54 -10.28
N LEU A 113 7.09 14.44 -9.03
CA LEU A 113 7.23 13.17 -8.31
C LEU A 113 6.08 13.01 -7.33
N CYS A 114 5.28 11.99 -7.56
CA CYS A 114 4.28 11.52 -6.63
C CYS A 114 4.15 10.01 -6.72
N TYR A 115 3.67 9.40 -5.65
CA TYR A 115 3.66 7.96 -5.50
C TYR A 115 2.28 7.45 -5.14
N LYS A 116 1.91 6.31 -5.70
CA LYS A 116 0.76 5.52 -5.25
C LYS A 116 1.23 4.41 -4.32
N HIS A 117 0.43 4.14 -3.34
CA HIS A 117 0.55 3.01 -2.46
C HIS A 117 0.24 1.71 -3.22
N VAL A 118 0.94 0.63 -2.88
CA VAL A 118 0.68 -0.73 -3.37
C VAL A 118 0.14 -1.56 -2.21
N GLY A 119 -0.96 -2.27 -2.43
CA GLY A 119 -1.72 -3.03 -1.43
C GLY A 119 -1.02 -4.28 -0.89
N LEU A 120 0.28 -4.21 -0.65
CA LEU A 120 1.07 -5.25 0.00
C LEU A 120 1.59 -4.74 1.34
N TYR A 121 1.39 -5.51 2.40
CA TYR A 121 1.86 -5.12 3.74
C TYR A 121 2.75 -6.18 4.36
N VAL A 122 3.75 -5.70 5.10
CA VAL A 122 4.63 -6.53 5.94
C VAL A 122 4.45 -6.10 7.38
N TYR A 123 4.31 -7.06 8.27
CA TYR A 123 4.13 -6.83 9.70
C TYR A 123 5.11 -7.66 10.51
N ARG A 124 5.58 -7.12 11.66
CA ARG A 124 5.97 -8.00 12.75
C ARG A 124 4.74 -8.73 13.27
N ARG A 125 4.85 -10.04 13.46
CA ARG A 125 3.71 -10.88 13.89
C ARG A 125 3.00 -10.33 15.12
N ASP A 126 3.76 -10.01 16.16
CA ASP A 126 3.19 -9.51 17.41
C ASP A 126 2.49 -8.16 17.24
N PHE A 127 3.03 -7.31 16.37
CA PHE A 127 2.38 -6.04 16.02
C PHE A 127 1.08 -6.26 15.24
N LEU A 128 1.03 -7.19 14.29
CA LEU A 128 -0.18 -7.52 13.53
C LEU A 128 -1.33 -7.93 14.47
N ILE A 129 -1.04 -8.81 15.42
CA ILE A 129 -2.03 -9.27 16.43
C ILE A 129 -2.51 -8.08 17.28
N ALA A 130 -1.59 -7.22 17.71
CA ALA A 130 -1.95 -6.01 18.47
C ALA A 130 -2.76 -5.02 17.61
N PHE A 131 -2.40 -4.84 16.35
CA PHE A 131 -3.03 -3.92 15.41
C PHE A 131 -4.49 -4.30 15.11
N ALA A 132 -4.77 -5.58 14.91
CA ALA A 132 -6.15 -6.08 14.75
C ALA A 132 -7.05 -5.77 15.95
N GLY A 133 -6.49 -5.72 17.16
CA GLY A 133 -7.21 -5.33 18.38
C GLY A 133 -7.38 -3.82 18.59
N MET A 134 -6.82 -2.95 17.75
CA MET A 134 -6.95 -1.50 17.89
C MET A 134 -8.30 -1.03 17.37
N ALA A 135 -8.92 -0.09 18.09
CA ALA A 135 -10.16 0.54 17.63
C ALA A 135 -9.92 1.38 16.37
N PRO A 136 -10.87 1.39 15.41
CA PRO A 136 -10.82 2.26 14.25
C PRO A 136 -10.65 3.73 14.62
N THR A 137 -9.86 4.47 13.83
CA THR A 137 -9.50 5.86 14.10
C THR A 137 -10.20 6.83 13.14
N PHE A 138 -10.16 8.13 13.46
CA PHE A 138 -10.86 9.16 12.66
C PHE A 138 -10.40 9.21 11.20
N LEU A 139 -9.09 9.22 10.96
CA LEU A 139 -8.55 9.30 9.59
C LEU A 139 -8.82 8.00 8.82
N GLU A 140 -8.67 6.85 9.48
CA GLU A 140 -9.03 5.55 8.89
C GLU A 140 -10.47 5.53 8.39
N ILE A 141 -11.42 5.95 9.25
CA ILE A 141 -12.85 5.96 8.92
C ILE A 141 -13.14 6.96 7.79
N SER A 142 -12.48 8.12 7.81
CA SER A 142 -12.69 9.20 6.85
C SER A 142 -12.18 8.85 5.45
N GLU A 143 -10.97 8.31 5.36
CA GLU A 143 -10.31 7.94 4.09
C GLU A 143 -10.64 6.51 3.65
N LYS A 144 -11.21 5.66 4.56
CA LYS A 144 -11.36 4.21 4.36
C LYS A 144 -10.01 3.54 4.04
N LEU A 145 -9.01 3.89 4.84
CA LEU A 145 -7.63 3.42 4.74
C LEU A 145 -7.16 2.90 6.10
N GLU A 146 -7.14 1.58 6.28
CA GLU A 146 -6.86 0.93 7.57
C GLU A 146 -5.46 1.27 8.12
N GLN A 147 -4.46 1.46 7.26
CA GLN A 147 -3.11 1.81 7.66
C GLN A 147 -3.00 3.16 8.39
N LEU A 148 -3.98 4.05 8.23
CA LEU A 148 -4.03 5.32 8.97
C LEU A 148 -4.24 5.09 10.46
N ARG A 149 -4.88 3.99 10.87
CA ARG A 149 -4.97 3.58 12.27
C ARG A 149 -3.59 3.44 12.91
N ALA A 150 -2.65 2.83 12.20
CA ALA A 150 -1.27 2.70 12.68
C ALA A 150 -0.59 4.07 12.84
N LEU A 151 -0.70 4.97 11.84
CA LEU A 151 -0.13 6.31 11.89
C LEU A 151 -0.73 7.15 13.03
N GLU A 152 -2.05 7.15 13.21
CA GLU A 152 -2.73 7.89 14.29
C GLU A 152 -2.33 7.38 15.68
N ASN A 153 -1.93 6.10 15.80
CA ASN A 153 -1.39 5.52 17.02
C ASN A 153 0.15 5.67 17.14
N GLY A 154 0.77 6.53 16.32
CA GLY A 154 2.19 6.84 16.39
C GLY A 154 3.12 5.72 15.91
N VAL A 155 2.59 4.77 15.14
CA VAL A 155 3.41 3.69 14.56
C VAL A 155 3.97 4.14 13.22
N SER A 156 5.29 4.07 13.09
CA SER A 156 5.97 4.33 11.81
C SER A 156 5.71 3.19 10.82
N ILE A 157 5.39 3.55 9.57
CA ILE A 157 5.21 2.60 8.47
C ILE A 157 6.32 2.82 7.46
N ARG A 158 7.18 1.82 7.25
CA ARG A 158 8.22 1.86 6.20
C ARG A 158 7.58 1.67 4.83
N VAL A 159 7.90 2.55 3.88
CA VAL A 159 7.34 2.54 2.52
C VAL A 159 8.44 2.37 1.49
N VAL A 160 8.67 1.16 1.03
CA VAL A 160 9.74 0.86 0.07
C VAL A 160 9.30 1.23 -1.35
N GLY A 161 10.19 1.88 -2.09
CA GLY A 161 9.96 2.17 -3.51
C GLY A 161 10.16 0.94 -4.38
N THR A 162 9.24 0.72 -5.34
CA THR A 162 9.37 -0.32 -6.35
C THR A 162 9.16 0.26 -7.74
N GLU A 163 9.87 -0.27 -8.73
CA GLU A 163 9.68 0.05 -10.15
C GLU A 163 8.62 -0.86 -10.81
N PHE A 164 8.21 -1.93 -10.13
CA PHE A 164 7.15 -2.80 -10.61
C PHE A 164 5.80 -2.11 -10.49
N GLU A 165 4.97 -2.29 -11.51
CA GLU A 165 3.58 -1.81 -11.48
C GLU A 165 2.67 -2.94 -11.00
N SER A 166 1.82 -2.63 -10.02
CA SER A 166 0.69 -3.46 -9.65
C SER A 166 -0.61 -2.75 -9.99
N ILE A 167 -1.61 -3.51 -10.36
CA ILE A 167 -2.96 -3.03 -10.64
C ILE A 167 -3.90 -3.76 -9.70
N GLY A 168 -4.43 -3.04 -8.73
CA GLY A 168 -5.56 -3.51 -7.94
C GLY A 168 -6.79 -3.68 -8.83
N VAL A 169 -7.53 -4.76 -8.62
CA VAL A 169 -8.74 -5.09 -9.40
C VAL A 169 -9.98 -4.78 -8.57
N ASP A 170 -10.37 -3.52 -8.53
CA ASP A 170 -11.57 -3.03 -7.84
C ASP A 170 -12.78 -2.93 -8.77
N THR A 171 -12.54 -2.75 -10.08
CA THR A 171 -13.60 -2.53 -11.08
C THR A 171 -13.48 -3.53 -12.23
N PRO A 172 -14.58 -3.74 -13.01
CA PRO A 172 -14.51 -4.55 -14.23
C PRO A 172 -13.46 -4.06 -15.24
N ASP A 173 -13.24 -2.75 -15.32
CA ASP A 173 -12.23 -2.17 -16.21
C ASP A 173 -10.80 -2.51 -15.76
N ASP A 174 -10.55 -2.55 -14.45
CA ASP A 174 -9.26 -2.97 -13.90
C ASP A 174 -8.98 -4.45 -14.19
N LEU A 175 -10.02 -5.29 -14.12
CA LEU A 175 -9.90 -6.71 -14.49
C LEU A 175 -9.51 -6.88 -15.96
N VAL A 176 -10.05 -6.06 -16.87
CA VAL A 176 -9.69 -6.09 -18.29
C VAL A 176 -8.21 -5.68 -18.47
N LYS A 177 -7.77 -4.62 -17.79
CA LYS A 177 -6.37 -4.18 -17.81
C LYS A 177 -5.42 -5.25 -17.27
N ALA A 178 -5.75 -5.81 -16.09
CA ALA A 178 -4.94 -6.85 -15.46
C ALA A 178 -4.80 -8.09 -16.36
N ARG A 179 -5.88 -8.55 -17.01
CA ARG A 179 -5.85 -9.65 -17.98
C ARG A 179 -4.97 -9.34 -19.20
N GLY A 180 -4.99 -8.09 -19.67
CA GLY A 180 -4.14 -7.66 -20.79
C GLY A 180 -2.66 -7.74 -20.43
N LEU A 181 -2.27 -7.25 -19.25
CA LEU A 181 -0.89 -7.29 -18.77
C LEU A 181 -0.42 -8.72 -18.51
N PHE A 182 -1.25 -9.55 -17.88
CA PHE A 182 -0.91 -10.95 -17.63
C PHE A 182 -0.57 -11.71 -18.92
N LYS A 183 -1.35 -11.51 -19.98
CA LYS A 183 -1.06 -12.13 -21.30
C LYS A 183 0.28 -11.71 -21.87
N ASN A 184 0.67 -10.44 -21.70
CA ASN A 184 1.92 -9.92 -22.23
C ASN A 184 3.17 -10.35 -21.44
N GLN A 185 3.00 -10.72 -20.15
CA GLN A 185 4.11 -11.15 -19.28
C GLN A 185 4.34 -12.67 -19.29
N TYR A 186 3.30 -13.46 -19.53
CA TYR A 186 3.35 -14.92 -19.30
C TYR A 186 2.96 -15.76 -20.52
N ILE A 187 2.64 -15.15 -21.66
CA ILE A 187 2.32 -15.81 -22.95
C ILE A 187 3.09 -15.15 -24.07
#